data_ec630c33950edec7bf87925a3a5992c4
#
_entry.id   ec630c33950edec7bf87925a3a5992c4
#
_cell.length_a   1.000
_cell.length_b   1.000
_cell.length_c   1.000
_cell.angle_alpha   90.00
_cell.angle_beta   90.00
_cell.angle_gamma   90.00
#
_symmetry.space_group_name_H-M   'P 1'
#
loop_
_entity.id
_entity.type
_entity.pdbx_description
1 polymer ?
#
loop_
_entity_poly.entity_id
_entity_poly.type
_entity_poly.pdbx_seq_one_letter_code
_entity_poly.pdbx_strand_id
1 'polypeptide(L)'
;MYLLIAVFNQYDLKNVLDDLFASDIEGVTVTNVIGKGSYGMKEGDDILSDFSEKVKIEIVLSSQKVLEMAQECIRANCQDLGRGAGKMWWTPVLGVERIRTGERDGDALTTQKDKKIPNHSTPAVTYDNTPCS
;
A
#
# COMPACT_ATOMS: atom_id res chain seq x y z
N MET A 1 -2.02 14.40 2.99
CA MET A 1 -2.11 12.99 2.59
C MET A 1 -0.82 12.55 1.93
N TYR A 2 -0.50 11.29 2.05
CA TYR A 2 0.77 10.73 1.57
C TYR A 2 0.55 9.41 0.84
N LEU A 3 1.32 9.19 -0.21
CA LEU A 3 1.47 7.88 -0.82
C LEU A 3 2.73 7.24 -0.27
N LEU A 4 2.58 6.12 0.41
CA LEU A 4 3.70 5.31 0.87
C LEU A 4 3.89 4.15 -0.09
N ILE A 5 5.11 3.98 -0.56
CA ILE A 5 5.50 2.88 -1.44
C ILE A 5 6.60 2.11 -0.71
N ALA A 6 6.45 0.79 -0.63
CA ALA A 6 7.47 -0.06 -0.04
C ALA A 6 7.72 -1.26 -0.93
N VAL A 7 8.99 -1.61 -1.11
CA VAL A 7 9.42 -2.79 -1.84
C VAL A 7 10.25 -3.63 -0.89
N PHE A 8 9.84 -4.88 -0.68
CA PHE A 8 10.49 -5.78 0.27
C PHE A 8 10.31 -7.23 -0.15
N ASN A 9 10.81 -8.16 0.65
CA ASN A 9 10.79 -9.56 0.31
C ASN A 9 9.39 -10.16 0.43
N GLN A 10 9.03 -11.03 -0.50
CA GLN A 10 7.68 -11.63 -0.56
C GLN A 10 7.29 -12.34 0.73
N TYR A 11 8.21 -12.99 1.40
CA TYR A 11 7.91 -13.75 2.62
C TYR A 11 7.53 -12.86 3.81
N ASP A 12 7.81 -11.57 3.75
CA ASP A 12 7.41 -10.62 4.79
C ASP A 12 5.99 -10.05 4.56
N LEU A 13 5.41 -10.28 3.40
CA LEU A 13 4.16 -9.63 3.00
C LEU A 13 3.01 -9.93 3.97
N LYS A 14 2.83 -11.20 4.33
CA LYS A 14 1.71 -11.57 5.21
C LYS A 14 1.77 -10.85 6.54
N ASN A 15 2.94 -10.81 7.17
CA ASN A 15 3.11 -10.17 8.47
C ASN A 15 2.94 -8.65 8.38
N VAL A 16 3.43 -8.04 7.31
CA VAL A 16 3.23 -6.61 7.07
C VAL A 16 1.73 -6.31 6.92
N LEU A 17 1.01 -7.08 6.11
CA LEU A 17 -0.42 -6.87 5.91
C LEU A 17 -1.21 -7.10 7.20
N ASP A 18 -0.88 -8.14 7.96
CA ASP A 18 -1.55 -8.42 9.23
C ASP A 18 -1.42 -7.23 10.20
N ASP A 19 -0.23 -6.65 10.31
CA ASP A 19 -0.02 -5.48 11.18
C ASP A 19 -0.71 -4.22 10.65
N LEU A 20 -0.67 -3.99 9.35
CA LEU A 20 -1.38 -2.86 8.75
C LEU A 20 -2.88 -2.95 9.03
N PHE A 21 -3.47 -4.11 8.81
CA PHE A 21 -4.91 -4.31 9.02
C PHE A 21 -5.27 -4.22 10.50
N ALA A 22 -4.43 -4.70 11.39
CA ALA A 22 -4.61 -4.54 12.83
C ALA A 22 -4.56 -3.07 13.26
N SER A 23 -3.91 -2.23 12.49
CA SER A 23 -3.83 -0.79 12.71
C SER A 23 -4.88 0.00 11.92
N ASP A 24 -5.89 -0.68 11.38
CA ASP A 24 -6.97 -0.12 10.57
C ASP A 24 -6.48 0.56 9.27
N ILE A 25 -5.38 0.09 8.74
CA ILE A 25 -4.88 0.54 7.43
C ILE A 25 -5.17 -0.55 6.42
N GLU A 26 -6.20 -0.38 5.59
CA GLU A 26 -6.73 -1.44 4.74
C GLU A 26 -6.57 -1.20 3.24
N GLY A 27 -6.52 0.02 2.79
CA GLY A 27 -6.44 0.32 1.35
C GLY A 27 -5.05 0.09 0.78
N VAL A 28 -4.62 -1.15 0.70
CA VAL A 28 -3.28 -1.54 0.25
C VAL A 28 -3.35 -2.18 -1.12
N THR A 29 -2.52 -1.67 -2.04
CA THR A 29 -2.33 -2.29 -3.35
C THR A 29 -1.02 -3.05 -3.35
N VAL A 30 -1.05 -4.30 -3.82
CA VAL A 30 0.12 -5.18 -3.85
C VAL A 30 0.45 -5.56 -5.29
N THR A 31 1.72 -5.45 -5.64
CA THR A 31 2.22 -5.84 -6.96
C THR A 31 3.44 -6.74 -6.77
N ASN A 32 3.48 -7.86 -7.49
CA ASN A 32 4.67 -8.69 -7.56
C ASN A 32 5.67 -8.05 -8.52
N VAL A 33 6.90 -7.89 -8.06
CA VAL A 33 7.96 -7.23 -8.83
C VAL A 33 9.25 -8.02 -8.68
N ILE A 34 10.21 -7.73 -9.54
CA ILE A 34 11.58 -8.18 -9.34
C ILE A 34 12.43 -6.95 -9.02
N GLY A 35 13.39 -7.13 -8.14
CA GLY A 35 14.25 -6.03 -7.73
C GLY A 35 15.67 -6.48 -7.48
N LYS A 36 16.59 -5.55 -7.66
CA LYS A 36 18.00 -5.71 -7.30
C LYS A 36 18.32 -4.69 -6.22
N GLY A 37 18.84 -5.18 -5.10
CA GLY A 37 19.26 -4.32 -4.02
C GLY A 37 20.61 -3.65 -4.26
N SER A 38 21.11 -2.97 -3.24
CA SER A 38 22.31 -2.16 -3.29
C SER A 38 23.60 -2.96 -3.05
N TYR A 39 23.54 -4.29 -3.08
CA TYR A 39 24.70 -5.14 -2.78
C TYR A 39 25.73 -5.25 -3.90
N GLY A 40 25.49 -4.61 -5.05
CA GLY A 40 26.36 -4.77 -6.20
C GLY A 40 26.13 -6.11 -6.91
N MET A 41 26.74 -6.24 -8.08
CA MET A 41 26.66 -7.46 -8.88
C MET A 41 27.81 -8.38 -8.54
N LYS A 42 27.56 -9.68 -8.55
CA LYS A 42 28.63 -10.66 -8.49
C LYS A 42 29.37 -10.68 -9.82
N GLU A 43 30.68 -10.79 -9.74
CA GLU A 43 31.50 -10.89 -10.94
C GLU A 43 31.14 -12.13 -11.74
N GLY A 44 30.94 -11.96 -13.04
CA GLY A 44 30.62 -13.06 -13.95
C GLY A 44 29.15 -13.44 -14.04
N ASP A 45 28.28 -12.83 -13.23
CA ASP A 45 26.84 -13.11 -13.28
C ASP A 45 26.15 -12.29 -14.39
N ASP A 46 25.10 -12.88 -14.95
CA ASP A 46 24.16 -12.16 -15.79
C ASP A 46 23.44 -11.11 -14.92
N ILE A 47 23.19 -9.92 -15.46
CA ILE A 47 22.52 -8.85 -14.74
C ILE A 47 21.16 -9.28 -14.17
N LEU A 48 20.43 -10.14 -14.89
CA LEU A 48 19.14 -10.62 -14.43
C LEU A 48 19.22 -11.63 -13.27
N SER A 49 20.37 -12.31 -13.11
CA SER A 49 20.57 -13.25 -12.02
C SER A 49 20.68 -12.57 -10.65
N ASP A 50 20.98 -11.27 -10.61
CA ASP A 50 21.03 -10.50 -9.37
C ASP A 50 19.66 -10.00 -8.93
N PHE A 51 18.65 -10.11 -9.79
CA PHE A 51 17.29 -9.73 -9.43
C PHE A 51 16.61 -10.86 -8.66
N SER A 52 15.82 -10.49 -7.70
CA SER A 52 15.03 -11.42 -6.92
C SER A 52 13.56 -10.99 -6.87
N GLU A 53 12.70 -11.94 -6.55
CA GLU A 53 11.28 -11.67 -6.42
C GLU A 53 11.02 -10.84 -5.17
N LYS A 54 10.30 -9.74 -5.36
CA LYS A 54 9.91 -8.81 -4.31
C LYS A 54 8.42 -8.54 -4.42
N VAL A 55 7.89 -7.85 -3.44
CA VAL A 55 6.56 -7.24 -3.52
C VAL A 55 6.70 -5.75 -3.40
N LYS A 56 5.82 -5.04 -4.08
CA LYS A 56 5.64 -3.61 -3.91
C LYS A 56 4.24 -3.38 -3.34
N ILE A 57 4.17 -2.64 -2.25
CA ILE A 57 2.88 -2.18 -1.74
C ILE A 57 2.78 -0.67 -1.88
N GLU A 58 1.56 -0.22 -2.11
CA GLU A 58 1.23 1.19 -2.23
C GLU A 58 0.03 1.49 -1.35
N ILE A 59 0.15 2.53 -0.52
CA ILE A 59 -0.89 2.90 0.43
C ILE A 59 -1.02 4.41 0.44
N VAL A 60 -2.25 4.91 0.27
CA VAL A 60 -2.52 6.33 0.47
C VAL A 60 -2.99 6.54 1.91
N LEU A 61 -2.32 7.44 2.61
CA LEU A 61 -2.49 7.65 4.05
C LEU A 61 -2.96 9.08 4.31
N SER A 62 -3.89 9.22 5.26
CA SER A 62 -4.60 10.46 5.48
C SER A 62 -3.78 11.55 6.17
N SER A 63 -2.79 11.17 6.97
CA SER A 63 -2.02 12.10 7.77
C SER A 63 -0.61 11.61 8.00
N GLN A 64 0.25 12.49 8.50
CA GLN A 64 1.61 12.10 8.89
C GLN A 64 1.60 11.06 10.00
N LYS A 65 0.68 11.14 10.95
CA LYS A 65 0.57 10.17 12.03
C LYS A 65 0.29 8.77 11.49
N VAL A 66 -0.64 8.64 10.55
CA VAL A 66 -0.98 7.35 9.95
C VAL A 66 0.17 6.86 9.06
N LEU A 67 0.86 7.77 8.38
CA LEU A 67 2.08 7.43 7.64
C LEU A 67 3.12 6.80 8.57
N GLU A 68 3.37 7.39 9.72
CA GLU A 68 4.34 6.88 10.68
C GLU A 68 3.92 5.53 11.24
N MET A 69 2.64 5.32 11.48
CA MET A 69 2.11 4.01 11.89
C MET A 69 2.37 2.93 10.84
N ALA A 70 2.09 3.25 9.57
CA ALA A 70 2.33 2.33 8.46
C ALA A 70 3.82 2.01 8.30
N GLN A 71 4.67 3.02 8.39
CA GLN A 71 6.11 2.84 8.32
C GLN A 71 6.61 1.91 9.43
N GLU A 72 6.10 2.05 10.65
CA GLU A 72 6.47 1.21 11.76
C GLU A 72 6.04 -0.25 11.56
N CYS A 73 4.84 -0.48 11.03
CA CYS A 73 4.40 -1.82 10.68
C CYS A 73 5.35 -2.50 9.69
N ILE A 74 5.82 -1.74 8.71
CA ILE A 74 6.76 -2.26 7.72
C ILE A 74 8.12 -2.55 8.38
N ARG A 75 8.65 -1.60 9.14
CA ARG A 75 9.94 -1.77 9.82
C ARG A 75 9.95 -2.97 10.75
N ALA A 76 8.86 -3.17 11.49
CA ALA A 76 8.78 -4.26 12.46
C ALA A 76 8.78 -5.64 11.83
N ASN A 77 8.38 -5.75 10.57
CA ASN A 77 8.19 -7.03 9.89
C ASN A 77 9.17 -7.30 8.76
N CYS A 78 9.96 -6.33 8.37
CA CYS A 78 10.94 -6.49 7.31
C CYS A 78 12.34 -6.47 7.92
N GLN A 79 12.95 -7.64 8.03
CA GLN A 79 14.25 -7.78 8.64
C GLN A 79 15.30 -8.10 7.60
N ASP A 80 16.48 -7.50 7.80
CA ASP A 80 17.64 -7.81 6.99
C ASP A 80 18.27 -9.12 7.47
N LEU A 81 18.10 -10.17 6.69
CA LEU A 81 18.70 -11.47 6.92
C LEU A 81 19.94 -11.69 6.04
N GLY A 82 20.68 -10.62 5.77
CA GLY A 82 21.85 -10.67 4.90
C GLY A 82 21.57 -10.41 3.43
N ARG A 83 20.35 -10.05 3.09
CA ARG A 83 19.93 -9.77 1.70
C ARG A 83 19.24 -8.42 1.52
N GLY A 84 19.26 -7.60 2.55
CA GLY A 84 18.52 -6.36 2.58
C GLY A 84 17.04 -6.56 2.87
N ALA A 85 16.51 -5.67 3.70
CA ALA A 85 15.13 -5.73 4.13
C ALA A 85 14.17 -5.10 3.10
N GLY A 86 14.69 -4.29 2.23
CA GLY A 86 13.89 -3.52 1.29
C GLY A 86 14.02 -2.02 1.51
N LYS A 87 13.14 -1.29 0.87
CA LYS A 87 13.17 0.16 0.86
C LYS A 87 11.76 0.70 0.80
N MET A 88 11.52 1.83 1.45
CA MET A 88 10.27 2.55 1.31
C MET A 88 10.52 4.02 1.07
N TRP A 89 9.58 4.66 0.41
CA TRP A 89 9.61 6.09 0.16
C TRP A 89 8.19 6.62 0.13
N TRP A 90 8.04 7.92 0.23
CA TRP A 90 6.72 8.53 0.29
C TRP A 90 6.71 9.89 -0.37
N THR A 91 5.54 10.27 -0.85
CA THR A 91 5.33 11.56 -1.50
C THR A 91 4.01 12.16 -1.04
N PRO A 92 3.84 13.48 -1.16
CA PRO A 92 2.53 14.07 -0.96
C PRO A 92 1.53 13.60 -2.02
N VAL A 93 0.26 13.55 -1.63
CA VAL A 93 -0.86 13.28 -2.52
C VAL A 93 -1.79 14.48 -2.51
N LEU A 94 -2.13 14.98 -3.70
CA LEU A 94 -2.95 16.19 -3.84
C LEU A 94 -4.42 15.94 -3.52
N GLY A 95 -4.92 14.77 -3.84
CA GLY A 95 -6.32 14.44 -3.59
C GLY A 95 -6.58 12.97 -3.79
N VAL A 96 -7.64 12.46 -3.16
CA VAL A 96 -8.08 11.08 -3.25
C VAL A 96 -9.58 11.08 -3.41
N GLU A 97 -10.10 10.20 -4.25
CA GLU A 97 -11.53 10.01 -4.39
C GLU A 97 -11.85 8.51 -4.42
N ARG A 98 -12.83 8.13 -3.64
CA ARG A 98 -13.37 6.77 -3.70
C ARG A 98 -14.31 6.71 -4.90
N ILE A 99 -13.97 5.91 -5.87
CA ILE A 99 -14.66 5.89 -7.19
C ILE A 99 -16.15 5.65 -7.04
N ARG A 100 -16.54 4.66 -6.23
CA ARG A 100 -17.93 4.27 -6.10
C ARG A 100 -18.80 5.34 -5.43
N THR A 101 -18.28 5.97 -4.39
CA THR A 101 -19.07 6.87 -3.54
C THR A 101 -18.84 8.34 -3.83
N GLY A 102 -17.75 8.68 -4.50
CA GLY A 102 -17.33 10.06 -4.69
C GLY A 102 -16.78 10.73 -3.43
N GLU A 103 -16.66 9.98 -2.34
CA GLU A 103 -16.03 10.52 -1.12
C GLU A 103 -14.60 10.92 -1.41
N ARG A 104 -14.17 12.01 -0.81
CA ARG A 104 -12.84 12.60 -1.07
C ARG A 104 -12.01 12.71 0.17
N ASP A 105 -10.70 12.67 -0.04
CA ASP A 105 -9.66 12.95 0.94
C ASP A 105 -9.82 12.08 2.19
N GLY A 106 -9.92 12.66 3.37
CA GLY A 106 -10.03 11.90 4.61
C GLY A 106 -11.17 10.90 4.62
N ASP A 107 -12.32 11.26 4.05
CA ASP A 107 -13.49 10.39 3.98
C ASP A 107 -13.27 9.20 3.03
N ALA A 108 -12.48 9.40 1.98
CA ALA A 108 -12.14 8.34 1.05
C ALA A 108 -11.18 7.30 1.68
N LEU A 109 -10.48 7.69 2.73
CA LEU A 109 -9.46 6.88 3.38
C LEU A 109 -9.91 6.25 4.69
N THR A 110 -11.13 6.56 5.14
CA THR A 110 -11.72 5.95 6.34
C THR A 110 -12.20 4.54 6.02
N THR A 111 -12.00 3.60 6.95
CA THR A 111 -12.53 2.25 6.77
C THR A 111 -14.05 2.28 6.72
N GLN A 112 -14.64 1.51 5.80
CA GLN A 112 -16.09 1.54 5.62
C GLN A 112 -16.87 0.94 6.80
N LYS A 113 -16.25 0.02 7.53
CA LYS A 113 -16.87 -0.58 8.72
C LYS A 113 -17.10 0.41 9.85
N ASP A 114 -16.34 1.51 9.88
CA ASP A 114 -16.45 2.55 10.90
C ASP A 114 -17.46 3.64 10.50
N LYS A 115 -17.98 3.56 9.30
CA LYS A 115 -18.99 4.49 8.80
C LYS A 115 -20.36 3.89 8.94
N LYS A 116 -21.33 4.71 9.40
CA LYS A 116 -22.73 4.35 9.21
C LYS A 116 -22.94 4.22 7.71
N ILE A 117 -23.35 3.04 7.29
CA ILE A 117 -23.69 2.81 5.90
C ILE A 117 -24.84 3.77 5.57
N PRO A 118 -24.67 4.66 4.59
CA PRO A 118 -25.75 5.54 4.19
C PRO A 118 -26.94 4.70 3.76
N ASN A 119 -28.12 5.19 4.00
CA ASN A 119 -29.33 4.52 3.58
C ASN A 119 -29.21 4.19 2.10
N HIS A 120 -29.30 2.91 1.78
CA HIS A 120 -29.12 2.40 0.42
C HIS A 120 -30.17 2.89 -0.58
N SER A 121 -31.21 3.55 -0.12
CA SER A 121 -32.15 4.20 -1.01
C SER A 121 -31.59 5.44 -1.68
N THR A 122 -30.40 5.84 -1.32
CA THR A 122 -29.73 6.97 -1.93
C THR A 122 -28.82 6.54 -3.07
N PRO A 123 -28.32 7.42 -3.73
CA PRO A 123 -27.75 7.54 -5.07
C PRO A 123 -26.94 6.39 -5.59
N ALA A 124 -26.53 5.46 -4.75
CA ALA A 124 -25.86 4.26 -5.22
C ALA A 124 -26.65 3.53 -6.30
N VAL A 125 -27.96 3.68 -6.27
CA VAL A 125 -28.85 3.09 -7.26
C VAL A 125 -28.61 3.68 -8.65
N THR A 126 -28.18 4.92 -8.70
CA THR A 126 -27.92 5.58 -9.98
C THR A 126 -26.67 5.06 -10.66
N TYR A 127 -25.77 4.42 -9.93
CA TYR A 127 -24.61 3.82 -10.56
C TYR A 127 -24.95 2.64 -11.45
N ASP A 128 -25.96 1.89 -11.09
CA ASP A 128 -26.35 0.69 -11.83
C ASP A 128 -26.98 1.05 -13.18
N ASN A 129 -27.48 2.25 -13.28
CA ASN A 129 -28.18 2.74 -14.46
C ASN A 129 -27.34 3.72 -15.29
N THR A 130 -26.20 4.11 -14.77
CA THR A 130 -25.32 5.04 -15.48
C THR A 130 -24.22 4.26 -16.14
N PRO A 131 -24.13 4.25 -17.46
CA PRO A 131 -22.95 3.68 -18.13
C PRO A 131 -21.72 4.40 -17.56
N CYS A 132 -20.69 3.65 -17.33
CA CYS A 132 -19.38 4.22 -17.00
C CYS A 132 -18.96 5.13 -18.14
N SER A 133 -19.28 6.35 -18.01
CA SER A 133 -18.87 7.37 -18.97
C SER A 133 -17.80 8.24 -18.35
#